data_87e097e56921a68e18ae4cff696bc6e0
#
_entry.id   87e097e56921a68e18ae4cff696bc6e0
#
_cell.length_a   1.000
_cell.length_b   1.000
_cell.length_c   1.000
_cell.angle_alpha   90.00
_cell.angle_beta   90.00
_cell.angle_gamma   90.00
#
_symmetry.space_group_name_H-M   'P 1'
#
loop_
_entity.id
_entity.type
_entity.pdbx_description
1 polymer ?
#
loop_
_entity_poly.entity_id
_entity_poly.type
_entity_poly.pdbx_seq_one_letter_code
_entity_poly.pdbx_strand_id
1 'polypeptide(L)'
;LVDGAHTFAHFEFLIPDLNCDYFGTSLHKWLGAPIGTGFLYVRKEKIKSTWPLFGAGDKEEDNIRKFEHLGTRPFYIEEAIDKAIDFHDMIGSKRKEERLLYLKNYWMNKVKDIPKVKLHTSFKKEFGCAIGLVSVDGKEPSSLDNFLWNNYKIHTVGIFWENIKGVRITPNVYTSTKNLDRLVEGIEKFAKS
;
A
#
# COMPACT_ATOMS: atom_id res chain seq x y z
N LEU A 1 -7.76 13.19 10.54
CA LEU A 1 -7.57 11.77 10.29
C LEU A 1 -6.62 11.59 9.10
N VAL A 2 -5.63 10.70 9.26
CA VAL A 2 -4.76 10.24 8.17
C VAL A 2 -5.11 8.79 7.85
N ASP A 3 -5.43 8.52 6.58
CA ASP A 3 -5.50 7.15 6.05
C ASP A 3 -4.08 6.68 5.73
N GLY A 4 -3.52 5.88 6.62
CA GLY A 4 -2.18 5.32 6.53
C GLY A 4 -2.11 3.93 5.91
N ALA A 5 -3.19 3.45 5.26
CA ALA A 5 -3.27 2.10 4.75
C ALA A 5 -2.14 1.71 3.77
N HIS A 6 -1.53 2.68 3.12
CA HIS A 6 -0.38 2.50 2.23
C HIS A 6 0.90 3.21 2.71
N THR A 7 1.00 3.57 3.99
CA THR A 7 2.20 4.23 4.54
C THR A 7 2.94 3.35 5.55
N PHE A 8 2.22 2.74 6.48
CA PHE A 8 2.82 1.94 7.56
C PHE A 8 3.61 0.74 7.00
N ALA A 9 4.84 0.58 7.49
CA ALA A 9 5.80 -0.43 7.04
C ALA A 9 6.15 -0.38 5.54
N HIS A 10 5.78 0.67 4.82
CA HIS A 10 6.11 0.92 3.42
C HIS A 10 7.37 1.76 3.28
N PHE A 11 7.47 2.80 4.09
CA PHE A 11 8.62 3.67 4.25
C PHE A 11 8.74 4.15 5.70
N GLU A 12 9.86 4.79 6.04
CA GLU A 12 10.12 5.23 7.39
C GLU A 12 9.45 6.59 7.68
N PHE A 13 8.70 6.66 8.77
CA PHE A 13 8.11 7.88 9.31
C PHE A 13 7.73 7.70 10.77
N LEU A 14 7.53 8.79 11.49
CA LEU A 14 7.01 8.78 12.85
C LEU A 14 5.62 9.41 12.89
N ILE A 15 4.67 8.77 13.56
CA ILE A 15 3.31 9.30 13.71
C ILE A 15 3.29 10.70 14.33
N PRO A 16 4.13 11.04 15.34
CA PRO A 16 4.20 12.41 15.86
C PRO A 16 4.52 13.48 14.82
N ASP A 17 5.36 13.18 13.82
CA ASP A 17 5.75 14.14 12.78
C ASP A 17 4.59 14.50 11.86
N LEU A 18 3.58 13.63 11.75
CA LEU A 18 2.36 13.90 10.99
C LEU A 18 1.43 14.90 11.66
N ASN A 19 1.64 15.19 12.93
CA ASN A 19 0.79 16.08 13.76
C ASN A 19 -0.72 15.83 13.58
N CYS A 20 -1.12 14.57 13.43
CA CYS A 20 -2.50 14.17 13.22
C CYS A 20 -3.19 13.77 14.54
N ASP A 21 -4.52 13.87 14.57
CA ASP A 21 -5.32 13.41 15.72
C ASP A 21 -5.62 11.92 15.64
N TYR A 22 -5.77 11.40 14.42
CA TYR A 22 -6.08 9.99 14.14
C TYR A 22 -5.24 9.50 12.98
N PHE A 23 -4.75 8.26 13.09
CA PHE A 23 -4.06 7.56 12.01
C PHE A 23 -4.55 6.12 11.96
N GLY A 24 -5.15 5.75 10.84
CA GLY A 24 -5.64 4.39 10.60
C GLY A 24 -4.76 3.67 9.57
N THR A 25 -4.49 2.38 9.79
CA THR A 25 -3.73 1.58 8.83
C THR A 25 -4.14 0.13 8.78
N SER A 26 -3.81 -0.52 7.67
CA SER A 26 -3.95 -1.96 7.45
C SER A 26 -2.58 -2.63 7.57
N LEU A 27 -2.45 -3.62 8.46
CA LEU A 27 -1.17 -4.32 8.68
C LEU A 27 -0.89 -5.42 7.64
N HIS A 28 -1.95 -5.93 6.98
CA HIS A 28 -1.82 -6.98 5.97
C HIS A 28 -1.20 -6.53 4.63
N LYS A 29 -0.99 -5.23 4.42
CA LYS A 29 -0.39 -4.70 3.18
C LYS A 29 1.13 -4.76 3.23
N TRP A 30 1.76 -3.70 3.70
CA TRP A 30 3.22 -3.56 3.65
C TRP A 30 3.95 -4.22 4.80
N LEU A 31 3.33 -4.35 5.97
CA LEU A 31 3.90 -5.15 7.06
C LEU A 31 3.85 -6.65 6.74
N GLY A 32 2.82 -7.11 6.01
CA GLY A 32 2.64 -8.52 5.68
C GLY A 32 2.00 -9.35 6.80
N ALA A 33 1.31 -8.69 7.74
CA ALA A 33 0.50 -9.36 8.76
C ALA A 33 -0.74 -10.04 8.13
N PRO A 34 -1.46 -10.91 8.87
CA PRO A 34 -2.66 -11.57 8.37
C PRO A 34 -3.74 -10.60 7.90
N ILE A 35 -4.52 -11.02 6.90
CA ILE A 35 -5.67 -10.24 6.39
C ILE A 35 -6.66 -9.97 7.53
N GLY A 36 -7.16 -8.74 7.55
CA GLY A 36 -8.11 -8.27 8.58
C GLY A 36 -7.45 -7.57 9.76
N THR A 37 -6.11 -7.53 9.81
CA THR A 37 -5.38 -6.81 10.86
C THR A 37 -5.16 -5.33 10.49
N GLY A 38 -5.18 -4.49 11.50
CA GLY A 38 -4.96 -3.05 11.41
C GLY A 38 -4.86 -2.42 12.79
N PHE A 39 -4.54 -1.14 12.84
CA PHE A 39 -4.65 -0.37 14.08
C PHE A 39 -5.17 1.04 13.81
N LEU A 40 -5.73 1.63 14.83
CA LEU A 40 -6.10 3.04 14.90
C LEU A 40 -5.27 3.71 15.99
N TYR A 41 -4.46 4.69 15.60
CA TYR A 41 -3.88 5.63 16.55
C TYR A 41 -4.87 6.76 16.82
N VAL A 42 -5.05 7.08 18.09
CA VAL A 42 -5.85 8.22 18.56
C VAL A 42 -4.96 9.07 19.46
N ARG A 43 -4.83 10.36 19.15
CA ARG A 43 -4.12 11.30 20.00
C ARG A 43 -4.76 11.31 21.39
N LYS A 44 -3.96 11.29 22.45
CA LYS A 44 -4.44 11.12 23.84
C LYS A 44 -5.55 12.10 24.19
N GLU A 45 -5.42 13.36 23.82
CA GLU A 45 -6.39 14.42 24.10
C GLU A 45 -7.73 14.23 23.36
N LYS A 46 -7.77 13.35 22.36
CA LYS A 46 -8.96 13.03 21.56
C LYS A 46 -9.70 11.79 22.05
N ILE A 47 -9.07 10.96 22.87
CA ILE A 47 -9.68 9.69 23.34
C ILE A 47 -11.01 9.98 24.01
N LYS A 48 -11.06 10.88 24.97
CA LYS A 48 -12.27 11.20 25.74
C LYS A 48 -13.45 11.65 24.86
N SER A 49 -13.19 12.47 23.86
CA SER A 49 -14.23 13.02 22.96
C SER A 49 -14.62 12.08 21.81
N THR A 50 -13.85 11.03 21.57
CA THR A 50 -14.13 10.07 20.49
C THR A 50 -15.05 8.96 20.98
N TRP A 51 -16.15 8.73 20.27
CA TRP A 51 -17.10 7.69 20.58
C TRP A 51 -16.63 6.33 20.05
N PRO A 52 -16.73 5.26 20.86
CA PRO A 52 -16.53 3.91 20.34
C PRO A 52 -17.66 3.55 19.37
N LEU A 53 -17.35 2.76 18.35
CA LEU A 53 -18.35 2.30 17.37
C LEU A 53 -19.37 1.36 18.01
N PHE A 54 -18.92 0.50 18.91
CA PHE A 54 -19.78 -0.41 19.68
C PHE A 54 -19.90 0.09 21.11
N GLY A 55 -21.10 -0.03 21.68
CA GLY A 55 -21.36 0.33 23.07
C GLY A 55 -20.56 -0.56 24.02
N ALA A 56 -19.53 0.00 24.61
CA ALA A 56 -18.67 -0.66 25.58
C ALA A 56 -18.34 0.31 26.70
N GLY A 57 -18.80 0.03 27.89
CA GLY A 57 -18.46 0.81 29.08
C GLY A 57 -18.81 2.30 28.98
N ASP A 58 -18.02 3.11 29.67
CA ASP A 58 -18.19 4.56 29.66
C ASP A 58 -17.57 5.19 28.40
N LYS A 59 -18.41 5.82 27.59
CA LYS A 59 -18.00 6.52 26.37
C LYS A 59 -17.04 7.70 26.62
N GLU A 60 -17.07 8.27 27.82
CA GLU A 60 -16.25 9.42 28.20
C GLU A 60 -14.93 9.03 28.86
N GLU A 61 -14.66 7.73 28.99
CA GLU A 61 -13.40 7.24 29.50
C GLU A 61 -12.23 7.69 28.61
N ASP A 62 -11.13 8.09 29.22
CA ASP A 62 -9.91 8.51 28.52
C ASP A 62 -8.96 7.35 28.21
N ASN A 63 -9.39 6.11 28.48
CA ASN A 63 -8.64 4.91 28.18
C ASN A 63 -8.89 4.46 26.73
N ILE A 64 -7.81 4.29 25.97
CA ILE A 64 -7.85 3.82 24.57
C ILE A 64 -8.56 2.46 24.41
N ARG A 65 -8.54 1.63 25.44
CA ARG A 65 -9.18 0.28 25.44
C ARG A 65 -10.68 0.32 25.21
N LYS A 66 -11.35 1.45 25.41
CA LYS A 66 -12.78 1.58 25.08
C LYS A 66 -13.08 1.29 23.60
N PHE A 67 -12.08 1.40 22.70
CA PHE A 67 -12.24 1.09 21.28
C PHE A 67 -11.97 -0.38 20.93
N GLU A 68 -11.48 -1.18 21.90
CA GLU A 68 -11.08 -2.58 21.67
C GLU A 68 -12.21 -3.58 21.85
N HIS A 69 -13.40 -3.13 22.24
CA HIS A 69 -14.56 -4.02 22.45
C HIS A 69 -15.17 -4.44 21.10
N LEU A 70 -14.68 -5.55 20.56
CA LEU A 70 -15.06 -6.06 19.25
C LEU A 70 -15.85 -7.38 19.31
N GLY A 71 -16.14 -7.88 20.53
CA GLY A 71 -16.76 -9.19 20.72
C GLY A 71 -15.84 -10.37 20.45
N THR A 72 -16.40 -11.53 20.20
CA THR A 72 -15.65 -12.75 19.92
C THR A 72 -15.00 -12.69 18.55
N ARG A 73 -13.69 -12.94 18.51
CA ARG A 73 -12.89 -12.93 17.28
C ARG A 73 -11.75 -13.95 17.34
N PRO A 74 -11.14 -14.31 16.21
CA PRO A 74 -10.02 -15.26 16.18
C PRO A 74 -8.72 -14.58 16.67
N PHE A 75 -8.36 -14.73 17.94
CA PHE A 75 -7.18 -14.10 18.56
C PHE A 75 -5.84 -14.53 17.94
N TYR A 76 -5.75 -15.72 17.36
CA TYR A 76 -4.53 -16.20 16.70
C TYR A 76 -4.07 -15.32 15.52
N ILE A 77 -4.99 -14.55 14.93
CA ILE A 77 -4.66 -13.59 13.87
C ILE A 77 -3.81 -12.44 14.44
N GLU A 78 -4.14 -11.98 15.64
CA GLU A 78 -3.40 -10.91 16.32
C GLU A 78 -2.01 -11.38 16.74
N GLU A 79 -1.88 -12.61 17.26
CA GLU A 79 -0.60 -13.21 17.63
C GLU A 79 0.40 -13.30 16.45
N ALA A 80 -0.10 -13.48 15.24
CA ALA A 80 0.74 -13.53 14.05
C ALA A 80 1.31 -12.16 13.62
N ILE A 81 0.80 -11.05 14.16
CA ILE A 81 1.34 -9.70 13.91
C ILE A 81 2.79 -9.60 14.40
N ASP A 82 3.11 -10.22 15.54
CA ASP A 82 4.46 -10.26 16.12
C ASP A 82 5.47 -10.81 15.10
N LYS A 83 5.14 -11.90 14.43
CA LYS A 83 6.02 -12.49 13.40
C LYS A 83 6.19 -11.63 12.16
N ALA A 84 5.19 -10.84 11.81
CA ALA A 84 5.30 -9.89 10.72
C ALA A 84 6.20 -8.70 11.10
N ILE A 85 6.16 -8.27 12.37
CA ILE A 85 7.07 -7.26 12.93
C ILE A 85 8.51 -7.79 12.94
N ASP A 86 8.74 -9.00 13.47
CA ASP A 86 10.05 -9.65 13.45
C ASP A 86 10.66 -9.67 12.03
N PHE A 87 9.85 -10.06 11.04
CA PHE A 87 10.28 -10.09 9.64
C PHE A 87 10.61 -8.69 9.10
N HIS A 88 9.79 -7.69 9.43
CA HIS A 88 10.04 -6.31 9.06
C HIS A 88 11.35 -5.79 9.66
N ASP A 89 11.57 -6.05 10.94
CA ASP A 89 12.76 -5.60 11.67
C ASP A 89 14.04 -6.29 11.20
N MET A 90 13.97 -7.58 10.83
CA MET A 90 15.09 -8.30 10.19
C MET A 90 15.53 -7.66 8.87
N ILE A 91 14.60 -7.12 8.08
CA ILE A 91 14.92 -6.38 6.86
C ILE A 91 15.45 -4.99 7.22
N GLY A 92 14.78 -4.32 8.15
CA GLY A 92 14.97 -2.91 8.53
C GLY A 92 14.20 -1.94 7.62
N SER A 93 13.55 -0.97 8.24
CA SER A 93 12.64 -0.01 7.56
C SER A 93 13.32 0.69 6.39
N LYS A 94 14.51 1.24 6.60
CA LYS A 94 15.26 1.97 5.58
C LYS A 94 15.65 1.08 4.40
N ARG A 95 16.17 -0.12 4.65
CA ARG A 95 16.52 -1.07 3.58
C ARG A 95 15.30 -1.49 2.79
N LYS A 96 14.18 -1.68 3.46
CA LYS A 96 12.89 -2.01 2.83
C LYS A 96 12.43 -0.88 1.92
N GLU A 97 12.43 0.37 2.39
CA GLU A 97 12.10 1.56 1.59
C GLU A 97 12.99 1.67 0.35
N GLU A 98 14.30 1.57 0.51
CA GLU A 98 15.27 1.63 -0.59
C GLU A 98 15.00 0.54 -1.64
N ARG A 99 14.72 -0.69 -1.18
CA ARG A 99 14.36 -1.80 -2.08
C ARG A 99 13.07 -1.53 -2.84
N LEU A 100 12.06 -1.03 -2.19
CA LEU A 100 10.75 -0.75 -2.78
C LEU A 100 10.84 0.39 -3.81
N LEU A 101 11.57 1.46 -3.48
CA LEU A 101 11.87 2.56 -4.42
C LEU A 101 12.66 2.07 -5.63
N TYR A 102 13.67 1.22 -5.41
CA TYR A 102 14.43 0.60 -6.49
C TYR A 102 13.52 -0.18 -7.43
N LEU A 103 12.64 -1.04 -6.91
CA LEU A 103 11.74 -1.86 -7.72
C LEU A 103 10.75 -1.02 -8.53
N LYS A 104 10.17 0.04 -7.93
CA LYS A 104 9.32 0.97 -8.65
C LYS A 104 10.09 1.64 -9.79
N ASN A 105 11.22 2.23 -9.48
CA ASN A 105 12.00 2.98 -10.47
C ASN A 105 12.59 2.07 -11.55
N TYR A 106 12.88 0.82 -11.23
CA TYR A 106 13.39 -0.17 -12.18
C TYR A 106 12.45 -0.37 -13.37
N TRP A 107 11.19 -0.70 -13.11
CA TRP A 107 10.24 -0.90 -14.20
C TRP A 107 9.82 0.42 -14.86
N MET A 108 9.63 1.48 -14.07
CA MET A 108 9.22 2.79 -14.61
C MET A 108 10.27 3.34 -15.59
N ASN A 109 11.56 3.23 -15.28
CA ASN A 109 12.62 3.67 -16.19
C ASN A 109 12.64 2.89 -17.52
N LYS A 110 12.23 1.63 -17.51
CA LYS A 110 12.19 0.80 -18.73
C LYS A 110 11.00 1.10 -19.63
N VAL A 111 9.90 1.64 -19.08
CA VAL A 111 8.68 1.90 -19.87
C VAL A 111 8.47 3.37 -20.20
N LYS A 112 9.16 4.31 -19.55
CA LYS A 112 8.90 5.76 -19.66
C LYS A 112 9.04 6.32 -21.09
N ASP A 113 9.89 5.71 -21.91
CA ASP A 113 10.18 6.16 -23.28
C ASP A 113 9.45 5.31 -24.34
N ILE A 114 8.61 4.35 -23.94
CA ILE A 114 7.79 3.57 -24.86
C ILE A 114 6.67 4.45 -25.42
N PRO A 115 6.51 4.55 -26.76
CA PRO A 115 5.44 5.34 -27.36
C PRO A 115 4.06 4.98 -26.80
N LYS A 116 3.22 5.99 -26.55
CA LYS A 116 1.87 5.90 -25.95
C LYS A 116 1.84 5.51 -24.47
N VAL A 117 2.97 5.13 -23.86
CA VAL A 117 2.99 4.84 -22.41
C VAL A 117 3.12 6.14 -21.64
N LYS A 118 2.27 6.30 -20.61
CA LYS A 118 2.30 7.43 -19.68
C LYS A 118 2.46 6.93 -18.24
N LEU A 119 3.39 7.55 -17.52
CA LEU A 119 3.57 7.34 -16.09
C LEU A 119 2.87 8.48 -15.33
N HIS A 120 2.03 8.12 -14.37
CA HIS A 120 1.29 9.07 -13.54
C HIS A 120 1.88 9.21 -12.13
N THR A 121 2.97 8.51 -11.85
CA THR A 121 3.66 8.54 -10.56
C THR A 121 5.04 9.15 -10.70
N SER A 122 5.41 10.01 -9.76
CA SER A 122 6.72 10.65 -9.70
C SER A 122 7.85 9.64 -9.41
N PHE A 123 9.02 9.89 -9.97
CA PHE A 123 10.26 9.19 -9.59
C PHE A 123 10.82 9.66 -8.24
N LYS A 124 10.46 10.86 -7.80
CA LYS A 124 10.93 11.44 -6.53
C LYS A 124 10.38 10.66 -5.35
N LYS A 125 11.25 10.35 -4.38
CA LYS A 125 10.87 9.56 -3.21
C LYS A 125 9.87 10.29 -2.29
N GLU A 126 9.88 11.62 -2.29
CA GLU A 126 8.99 12.46 -1.50
C GLU A 126 7.51 12.30 -1.90
N PHE A 127 7.25 11.79 -3.11
CA PHE A 127 5.89 11.65 -3.67
C PHE A 127 5.45 10.19 -3.84
N GLY A 128 6.17 9.24 -3.29
CA GLY A 128 5.76 7.84 -3.35
C GLY A 128 6.91 6.87 -3.08
N CYS A 129 6.58 5.62 -2.85
CA CYS A 129 7.55 4.54 -2.63
C CYS A 129 7.37 3.43 -3.68
N ALA A 130 6.77 2.28 -3.32
CA ALA A 130 6.66 1.14 -4.25
C ALA A 130 5.58 1.30 -5.32
N ILE A 131 4.53 2.07 -5.03
CA ILE A 131 3.34 2.15 -5.90
C ILE A 131 3.64 3.01 -7.12
N GLY A 132 3.34 2.47 -8.31
CA GLY A 132 3.40 3.21 -9.56
C GLY A 132 2.13 3.03 -10.38
N LEU A 133 1.76 4.04 -11.15
CA LEU A 133 0.59 4.03 -12.04
C LEU A 133 1.05 4.28 -13.48
N VAL A 134 0.60 3.41 -14.39
CA VAL A 134 0.91 3.47 -15.82
C VAL A 134 -0.36 3.37 -16.65
N SER A 135 -0.42 4.10 -17.76
CA SER A 135 -1.46 3.95 -18.76
C SER A 135 -0.86 3.87 -20.17
N VAL A 136 -1.69 3.44 -21.12
CA VAL A 136 -1.37 3.46 -22.56
C VAL A 136 -2.41 4.32 -23.26
N ASP A 137 -1.98 5.33 -23.98
CA ASP A 137 -2.87 6.29 -24.65
C ASP A 137 -3.82 5.58 -25.60
N GLY A 138 -5.09 5.94 -25.52
CA GLY A 138 -6.17 5.36 -26.33
C GLY A 138 -6.62 3.97 -25.88
N LYS A 139 -6.11 3.45 -24.74
CA LYS A 139 -6.50 2.15 -24.19
C LYS A 139 -7.12 2.31 -22.80
N GLU A 140 -8.17 1.53 -22.53
CA GLU A 140 -8.76 1.50 -21.18
C GLU A 140 -7.89 0.70 -20.19
N PRO A 141 -7.82 1.09 -18.91
CA PRO A 141 -7.04 0.38 -17.89
C PRO A 141 -7.41 -1.09 -17.75
N SER A 142 -8.70 -1.42 -17.84
CA SER A 142 -9.18 -2.80 -17.77
C SER A 142 -8.63 -3.68 -18.90
N SER A 143 -8.40 -3.11 -20.08
CA SER A 143 -7.82 -3.85 -21.21
C SER A 143 -6.36 -4.20 -20.96
N LEU A 144 -5.58 -3.28 -20.38
CA LEU A 144 -4.19 -3.54 -20.00
C LEU A 144 -4.12 -4.56 -18.85
N ASP A 145 -4.97 -4.41 -17.82
CA ASP A 145 -5.03 -5.36 -16.69
C ASP A 145 -5.34 -6.77 -17.17
N ASN A 146 -6.39 -6.93 -17.98
CA ASN A 146 -6.76 -8.22 -18.57
C ASN A 146 -5.66 -8.79 -19.46
N PHE A 147 -4.98 -7.97 -20.25
CA PHE A 147 -3.88 -8.42 -21.10
C PHE A 147 -2.71 -8.96 -20.27
N LEU A 148 -2.31 -8.23 -19.22
CA LEU A 148 -1.24 -8.65 -18.32
C LEU A 148 -1.59 -9.94 -17.58
N TRP A 149 -2.84 -10.06 -17.11
CA TRP A 149 -3.29 -11.30 -16.47
C TRP A 149 -3.31 -12.48 -17.42
N ASN A 150 -3.93 -12.34 -18.59
CA ASN A 150 -4.14 -13.45 -19.50
C ASN A 150 -2.84 -13.97 -20.11
N ASN A 151 -1.92 -13.08 -20.50
CA ASN A 151 -0.72 -13.44 -21.23
C ASN A 151 0.52 -13.62 -20.33
N TYR A 152 0.57 -12.92 -19.19
CA TYR A 152 1.76 -12.90 -18.31
C TYR A 152 1.49 -13.43 -16.91
N LYS A 153 0.22 -13.67 -16.53
CA LYS A 153 -0.20 -14.00 -15.16
C LYS A 153 0.29 -12.96 -14.14
N ILE A 154 0.23 -11.70 -14.53
CA ILE A 154 0.56 -10.56 -13.67
C ILE A 154 -0.75 -9.92 -13.23
N HIS A 155 -1.01 -9.98 -11.93
CA HIS A 155 -2.14 -9.29 -11.31
C HIS A 155 -1.81 -7.82 -11.10
N THR A 156 -2.70 -6.96 -11.54
CA THR A 156 -2.62 -5.51 -11.37
C THR A 156 -3.98 -4.97 -10.91
N VAL A 157 -4.11 -3.67 -10.75
CA VAL A 157 -5.39 -3.05 -10.35
C VAL A 157 -5.67 -1.86 -11.26
N GLY A 158 -6.77 -1.91 -11.99
CA GLY A 158 -7.29 -0.76 -12.76
C GLY A 158 -7.72 0.36 -11.82
N ILE A 159 -7.22 1.57 -12.06
CA ILE A 159 -7.56 2.78 -11.32
C ILE A 159 -8.33 3.71 -12.25
N PHE A 160 -9.48 4.17 -11.74
CA PHE A 160 -10.36 5.15 -12.39
C PHE A 160 -10.72 6.19 -11.34
N TRP A 161 -10.04 7.32 -11.37
CA TRP A 161 -10.26 8.39 -10.41
C TRP A 161 -10.17 9.73 -11.13
N GLU A 162 -11.30 10.44 -11.23
CA GLU A 162 -11.40 11.72 -11.94
C GLU A 162 -10.76 11.66 -13.34
N ASN A 163 -9.70 12.44 -13.55
CA ASN A 163 -8.92 12.50 -14.79
C ASN A 163 -7.74 11.51 -14.83
N ILE A 164 -7.53 10.72 -13.77
CA ILE A 164 -6.45 9.74 -13.67
C ILE A 164 -7.00 8.36 -13.98
N LYS A 165 -6.50 7.76 -15.06
CA LYS A 165 -6.84 6.41 -15.47
C LYS A 165 -5.57 5.63 -15.75
N GLY A 166 -5.46 4.43 -15.23
CA GLY A 166 -4.27 3.60 -15.43
C GLY A 166 -4.32 2.30 -14.66
N VAL A 167 -3.24 1.56 -14.75
CA VAL A 167 -3.04 0.31 -14.04
C VAL A 167 -2.00 0.52 -12.94
N ARG A 168 -2.37 0.17 -11.71
CA ARG A 168 -1.52 0.28 -10.54
C ARG A 168 -0.61 -0.94 -10.41
N ILE A 169 0.68 -0.69 -10.36
CA ILE A 169 1.74 -1.67 -10.16
C ILE A 169 2.27 -1.52 -8.73
N THR A 170 2.29 -2.61 -7.97
CA THR A 170 2.64 -2.62 -6.54
C THR A 170 3.65 -3.73 -6.23
N PRO A 171 4.92 -3.61 -6.64
CA PRO A 171 5.93 -4.57 -6.26
C PRO A 171 6.17 -4.57 -4.76
N ASN A 172 6.48 -5.72 -4.18
CA ASN A 172 6.86 -5.85 -2.78
C ASN A 172 8.32 -6.36 -2.69
N VAL A 173 8.89 -6.41 -1.49
CA VAL A 173 10.31 -6.75 -1.26
C VAL A 173 10.74 -8.06 -1.91
N TYR A 174 9.82 -9.02 -2.00
CA TYR A 174 10.03 -10.34 -2.64
C TYR A 174 9.90 -10.34 -4.16
N THR A 175 9.46 -9.21 -4.77
CA THR A 175 9.37 -9.10 -6.24
C THR A 175 10.76 -9.08 -6.85
N SER A 176 11.03 -9.97 -7.80
CA SER A 176 12.30 -10.00 -8.51
C SER A 176 12.31 -9.05 -9.71
N THR A 177 13.51 -8.61 -10.12
CA THR A 177 13.66 -7.84 -11.37
C THR A 177 13.21 -8.64 -12.60
N LYS A 178 13.37 -9.96 -12.59
CA LYS A 178 12.84 -10.84 -13.64
C LYS A 178 11.31 -10.76 -13.77
N ASN A 179 10.60 -10.64 -12.65
CA ASN A 179 9.14 -10.44 -12.69
C ASN A 179 8.79 -9.08 -13.29
N LEU A 180 9.57 -8.05 -12.97
CA LEU A 180 9.39 -6.71 -13.53
C LEU A 180 9.78 -6.62 -15.01
N ASP A 181 10.76 -7.39 -15.46
CA ASP A 181 11.11 -7.50 -16.90
C ASP A 181 9.93 -8.08 -17.70
N ARG A 182 9.25 -9.09 -17.17
CA ARG A 182 8.02 -9.63 -17.77
C ARG A 182 6.89 -8.61 -17.81
N LEU A 183 6.74 -7.79 -16.77
CA LEU A 183 5.78 -6.68 -16.75
C LEU A 183 6.10 -5.66 -17.85
N VAL A 184 7.37 -5.25 -17.98
CA VAL A 184 7.83 -4.31 -19.00
C VAL A 184 7.54 -4.85 -20.41
N GLU A 185 7.89 -6.10 -20.68
CA GLU A 185 7.57 -6.77 -21.93
C GLU A 185 6.06 -6.76 -22.24
N GLY A 186 5.24 -7.05 -21.23
CA GLY A 186 3.78 -7.03 -21.37
C GLY A 186 3.23 -5.64 -21.71
N ILE A 187 3.71 -4.60 -21.01
CA ILE A 187 3.32 -3.22 -21.29
C ILE A 187 3.74 -2.80 -22.71
N GLU A 188 4.97 -3.14 -23.09
CA GLU A 188 5.51 -2.80 -24.44
C GLU A 188 4.70 -3.48 -25.56
N LYS A 189 4.39 -4.77 -25.44
CA LYS A 189 3.58 -5.49 -26.44
C LYS A 189 2.17 -4.90 -26.52
N PHE A 190 1.56 -4.60 -25.37
CA PHE A 190 0.23 -3.99 -25.34
C PHE A 190 0.21 -2.59 -25.96
N ALA A 191 1.25 -1.78 -25.76
CA ALA A 191 1.34 -0.44 -26.35
C ALA A 191 1.50 -0.46 -27.87
N LYS A 192 2.06 -1.54 -28.43
CA LYS A 192 2.24 -1.75 -29.88
C LYS A 192 1.00 -2.35 -30.56
N SER A 193 0.07 -2.95 -29.82
CA SER A 193 -1.18 -3.50 -30.36
C SER A 193 -2.23 -2.40 -30.56
#